data_628d0e577f67a69e98acc6cb3be1522a
#
_entry.id   628d0e577f67a69e98acc6cb3be1522a
#
_cell.length_a   1.000
_cell.length_b   1.000
_cell.length_c   1.000
_cell.angle_alpha   90.00
_cell.angle_beta   90.00
_cell.angle_gamma   90.00
#
_symmetry.space_group_name_H-M   'P 1'
#
loop_
_entity.id
_entity.type
_entity.pdbx_description
1 polymer ?
#
loop_
_entity_poly.entity_id
_entity_poly.type
_entity_poly.pdbx_seq_one_letter_code
_entity_poly.pdbx_strand_id
1 'polypeptide(L)'
;MQRLIDGAFLSREQAALTRPEELEAFRRSDLFAEMCAAREVRREFRFHMFLPAEDFTQDPEAKGRLAGETLFIQGVMDAIYVTADGSLTLVDYKTDRLTRAELRDPALARAKLLRRHSEQMRYYAEAAKRIFGQAPKRVLLYSLHAGRSFDATPAV
;
A
#
# COMPACT_ATOMS: atom_id res chain seq x y z
N MET A 1 -17.51 -8.20 -15.80
CA MET A 1 -18.38 -7.82 -14.69
C MET A 1 -19.49 -8.86 -14.45
N GLN A 2 -20.35 -9.20 -15.45
CA GLN A 2 -21.46 -10.13 -15.28
C GLN A 2 -21.04 -11.50 -14.69
N ARG A 3 -19.95 -12.10 -15.18
CA ARG A 3 -19.43 -13.38 -14.63
C ARG A 3 -19.05 -13.33 -13.15
N LEU A 4 -18.63 -12.17 -12.62
CA LEU A 4 -18.31 -12.01 -11.20
C LEU A 4 -19.58 -11.93 -10.34
N ILE A 5 -20.66 -11.38 -10.89
CA ILE A 5 -21.98 -11.35 -10.25
C ILE A 5 -22.58 -12.77 -10.23
N ASP A 6 -22.57 -13.44 -11.40
CA ASP A 6 -23.13 -14.78 -11.56
C ASP A 6 -22.38 -15.83 -10.72
N GLY A 7 -21.07 -15.63 -10.52
CA GLY A 7 -20.23 -16.45 -9.63
C GLY A 7 -20.29 -16.07 -8.16
N ALA A 8 -21.18 -15.16 -7.75
CA ALA A 8 -21.30 -14.64 -6.39
C ALA A 8 -20.02 -14.02 -5.79
N PHE A 9 -19.05 -13.62 -6.63
CA PHE A 9 -17.86 -12.89 -6.20
C PHE A 9 -18.13 -11.42 -5.91
N LEU A 10 -19.16 -10.84 -6.55
CA LEU A 10 -19.62 -9.47 -6.32
C LEU A 10 -21.15 -9.43 -6.27
N SER A 11 -21.71 -8.65 -5.33
CA SER A 11 -23.12 -8.28 -5.39
C SER A 11 -23.37 -7.28 -6.54
N ARG A 12 -24.64 -7.13 -6.96
CA ARG A 12 -25.01 -6.12 -7.97
C ARG A 12 -24.68 -4.70 -7.49
N GLU A 13 -24.82 -4.42 -6.19
CA GLU A 13 -24.49 -3.15 -5.58
C GLU A 13 -22.97 -2.89 -5.59
N GLN A 14 -22.17 -3.88 -5.24
CA GLN A 14 -20.71 -3.80 -5.33
C GLN A 14 -20.23 -3.60 -6.77
N ALA A 15 -20.86 -4.32 -7.71
CA ALA A 15 -20.54 -4.16 -9.13
C ALA A 15 -20.89 -2.75 -9.66
N ALA A 16 -21.97 -2.12 -9.17
CA ALA A 16 -22.33 -0.74 -9.52
C ALA A 16 -21.33 0.30 -9.00
N LEU A 17 -20.64 0.00 -7.91
CA LEU A 17 -19.58 0.87 -7.34
C LEU A 17 -18.23 0.65 -8.04
N THR A 18 -18.06 -0.47 -8.73
CA THR A 18 -16.81 -0.80 -9.43
C THR A 18 -16.69 0.06 -10.69
N ARG A 19 -15.47 0.51 -10.97
CA ARG A 19 -15.12 1.27 -12.18
C ARG A 19 -14.23 0.42 -13.06
N PRO A 20 -14.81 -0.24 -14.09
CA PRO A 20 -14.05 -1.14 -14.95
C PRO A 20 -12.88 -0.46 -15.65
N GLU A 21 -13.03 0.84 -15.99
CA GLU A 21 -11.98 1.65 -16.60
C GLU A 21 -10.74 1.84 -15.69
N GLU A 22 -10.94 1.99 -14.37
CA GLU A 22 -9.84 2.10 -13.39
C GLU A 22 -9.09 0.76 -13.25
N LEU A 23 -9.83 -0.35 -13.28
CA LEU A 23 -9.24 -1.70 -13.25
C LEU A 23 -8.50 -2.03 -14.55
N GLU A 24 -9.05 -1.62 -15.70
CA GLU A 24 -8.39 -1.80 -16.98
C GLU A 24 -7.13 -0.95 -17.10
N ALA A 25 -7.13 0.28 -16.57
CA ALA A 25 -5.94 1.10 -16.46
C ALA A 25 -4.86 0.43 -15.62
N PHE A 26 -5.23 -0.18 -14.48
CA PHE A 26 -4.30 -0.97 -13.66
C PHE A 26 -3.73 -2.15 -14.44
N ARG A 27 -4.57 -2.92 -15.13
CA ARG A 27 -4.16 -4.08 -15.92
C ARG A 27 -3.17 -3.73 -17.04
N ARG A 28 -3.21 -2.50 -17.54
CA ARG A 28 -2.29 -1.99 -18.59
C ARG A 28 -1.09 -1.25 -18.02
N SER A 29 -0.99 -1.11 -16.70
CA SER A 29 0.11 -0.38 -16.06
C SER A 29 1.40 -1.19 -16.04
N ASP A 30 2.53 -0.47 -16.02
CA ASP A 30 3.86 -1.07 -15.84
C ASP A 30 3.94 -1.85 -14.52
N LEU A 31 3.27 -1.35 -13.46
CA LEU A 31 3.22 -2.04 -12.19
C LEU A 31 2.59 -3.43 -12.31
N PHE A 32 1.46 -3.55 -13.04
CA PHE A 32 0.83 -4.86 -13.24
C PHE A 32 1.72 -5.80 -14.05
N ALA A 33 2.36 -5.30 -15.11
CA ALA A 33 3.30 -6.09 -15.91
C ALA A 33 4.49 -6.58 -15.05
N GLU A 34 5.02 -5.71 -14.20
CA GLU A 34 6.09 -6.03 -13.25
C GLU A 34 5.67 -7.09 -12.23
N MET A 35 4.46 -6.97 -11.67
CA MET A 35 3.89 -7.97 -10.76
C MET A 35 3.68 -9.33 -11.46
N CYS A 36 3.28 -9.34 -12.74
CA CYS A 36 3.14 -10.57 -13.50
C CYS A 36 4.50 -11.26 -13.79
N ALA A 37 5.58 -10.47 -13.89
CA ALA A 37 6.95 -10.97 -14.10
C ALA A 37 7.69 -11.28 -12.79
N ALA A 38 7.09 -10.99 -11.64
CA ALA A 38 7.70 -11.19 -10.34
C ALA A 38 7.92 -12.69 -10.02
N ARG A 39 8.96 -13.00 -9.25
CA ARG A 39 9.24 -14.37 -8.78
C ARG A 39 8.16 -14.88 -7.84
N GLU A 40 7.63 -14.00 -7.02
CA GLU A 40 6.59 -14.30 -6.04
C GLU A 40 5.73 -13.05 -5.82
N VAL A 41 4.41 -13.24 -5.73
CA VAL A 41 3.45 -12.18 -5.39
C VAL A 41 2.55 -12.68 -4.27
N ARG A 42 2.52 -11.97 -3.16
CA ARG A 42 1.57 -12.19 -2.06
C ARG A 42 0.56 -11.06 -2.06
N ARG A 43 -0.72 -11.41 -2.07
CA ARG A 43 -1.85 -10.47 -2.02
C ARG A 43 -2.57 -10.61 -0.70
N GLU A 44 -3.13 -9.50 -0.21
CA GLU A 44 -3.85 -9.46 1.06
C GLU A 44 -3.04 -10.11 2.21
N PHE A 45 -1.74 -9.77 2.25
CA PHE A 45 -0.81 -10.38 3.19
C PHE A 45 -1.07 -9.84 4.60
N ARG A 46 -1.66 -10.66 5.44
CA ARG A 46 -1.97 -10.33 6.83
C ARG A 46 -0.72 -10.44 7.69
N PHE A 47 -0.53 -9.45 8.55
CA PHE A 47 0.57 -9.45 9.51
C PHE A 47 0.11 -8.93 10.87
N HIS A 48 0.87 -9.29 11.88
CA HIS A 48 0.84 -8.69 13.20
C HIS A 48 2.26 -8.57 13.74
N MET A 49 2.50 -7.55 14.55
CA MET A 49 3.80 -7.32 15.20
C MET A 49 3.62 -6.55 16.50
N PHE A 50 4.61 -6.67 17.36
CA PHE A 50 4.75 -5.82 18.54
C PHE A 50 5.84 -4.78 18.27
N LEU A 51 5.55 -3.52 18.58
CA LEU A 51 6.51 -2.42 18.49
C LEU A 51 6.63 -1.73 19.85
N PRO A 52 7.82 -1.20 20.21
CA PRO A 52 7.95 -0.37 21.40
C PRO A 52 6.98 0.82 21.33
N ALA A 53 6.22 1.05 22.40
CA ALA A 53 5.24 2.14 22.41
C ALA A 53 5.90 3.52 22.32
N GLU A 54 7.14 3.63 22.81
CA GLU A 54 7.96 4.84 22.73
C GLU A 54 8.29 5.30 21.31
N ASP A 55 8.21 4.39 20.29
CA ASP A 55 8.44 4.71 18.89
C ASP A 55 7.28 5.52 18.26
N PHE A 56 6.14 5.62 18.96
CA PHE A 56 4.92 6.29 18.48
C PHE A 56 4.78 7.74 18.93
N THR A 57 5.75 8.27 19.69
CA THR A 57 5.74 9.66 20.13
C THR A 57 7.11 10.32 19.93
N GLN A 58 7.10 11.61 19.67
CA GLN A 58 8.31 12.44 19.67
C GLN A 58 8.49 13.22 20.98
N ASP A 59 7.47 13.22 21.85
CA ASP A 59 7.51 13.88 23.15
C ASP A 59 8.41 13.09 24.13
N PRO A 60 9.50 13.67 24.66
CA PRO A 60 10.42 13.00 25.57
C PRO A 60 9.77 12.50 26.87
N GLU A 61 8.80 13.25 27.41
CA GLU A 61 8.09 12.81 28.62
C GLU A 61 7.19 11.60 28.33
N ALA A 62 6.50 11.62 27.20
CA ALA A 62 5.67 10.49 26.77
C ALA A 62 6.54 9.27 26.48
N LYS A 63 7.70 9.42 25.85
CA LYS A 63 8.67 8.32 25.67
C LYS A 63 9.08 7.69 26.99
N GLY A 64 9.41 8.51 27.99
CA GLY A 64 9.77 8.01 29.32
C GLY A 64 8.64 7.23 29.99
N ARG A 65 7.39 7.67 29.83
CA ARG A 65 6.22 6.95 30.39
C ARG A 65 5.89 5.65 29.65
N LEU A 66 6.24 5.58 28.37
CA LEU A 66 5.97 4.42 27.50
C LEU A 66 7.15 3.45 27.40
N ALA A 67 8.26 3.76 28.07
CA ALA A 67 9.45 2.90 28.05
C ALA A 67 9.15 1.50 28.59
N GLY A 68 9.47 0.50 27.78
CA GLY A 68 9.19 -0.91 28.10
C GLY A 68 7.76 -1.38 27.76
N GLU A 69 6.85 -0.48 27.41
CA GLU A 69 5.53 -0.85 26.90
C GLU A 69 5.58 -1.25 25.41
N THR A 70 4.68 -2.14 25.00
CA THR A 70 4.60 -2.58 23.60
C THR A 70 3.20 -2.35 23.04
N LEU A 71 3.14 -1.93 21.78
CA LEU A 71 1.90 -1.83 21.01
C LEU A 71 1.77 -3.02 20.06
N PHE A 72 0.60 -3.63 20.07
CA PHE A 72 0.22 -4.65 19.10
C PHE A 72 -0.32 -3.98 17.84
N ILE A 73 0.34 -4.21 16.72
CA ILE A 73 -0.06 -3.69 15.40
C ILE A 73 -0.42 -4.85 14.51
N GLN A 74 -1.56 -4.74 13.86
CA GLN A 74 -1.99 -5.67 12.84
C GLN A 74 -2.41 -4.92 11.57
N GLY A 75 -2.25 -5.57 10.42
CA GLY A 75 -2.64 -4.98 9.15
C GLY A 75 -2.70 -6.00 8.03
N VAL A 76 -3.10 -5.51 6.87
CA VAL A 76 -3.14 -6.27 5.63
C VAL A 76 -2.41 -5.44 4.58
N MET A 77 -1.32 -5.96 4.02
CA MET A 77 -0.65 -5.38 2.86
C MET A 77 -1.40 -5.85 1.61
N ASP A 78 -1.86 -4.94 0.78
CA ASP A 78 -2.65 -5.30 -0.42
C ASP A 78 -1.85 -6.19 -1.36
N ALA A 79 -0.60 -5.82 -1.63
CA ALA A 79 0.34 -6.67 -2.34
C ALA A 79 1.79 -6.43 -1.90
N ILE A 80 2.55 -7.52 -1.86
CA ILE A 80 4.01 -7.48 -1.74
C ILE A 80 4.57 -8.50 -2.71
N TYR A 81 5.62 -8.15 -3.46
CA TYR A 81 6.21 -9.05 -4.43
C TYR A 81 7.73 -8.98 -4.45
N VAL A 82 8.33 -10.09 -4.87
CA VAL A 82 9.78 -10.26 -5.03
C VAL A 82 10.11 -10.18 -6.52
N THR A 83 10.92 -9.21 -6.89
CA THR A 83 11.41 -9.02 -8.26
C THR A 83 12.44 -10.08 -8.64
N ALA A 84 12.84 -10.15 -9.90
CA ALA A 84 13.81 -11.12 -10.40
C ALA A 84 15.19 -10.99 -9.72
N ASP A 85 15.59 -9.78 -9.32
CA ASP A 85 16.82 -9.50 -8.56
C ASP A 85 16.71 -9.80 -7.06
N GLY A 86 15.55 -10.28 -6.59
CA GLY A 86 15.29 -10.64 -5.19
C GLY A 86 14.87 -9.47 -4.31
N SER A 87 14.72 -8.25 -4.84
CA SER A 87 14.26 -7.11 -4.05
C SER A 87 12.75 -7.16 -3.79
N LEU A 88 12.33 -6.61 -2.63
CA LEU A 88 10.93 -6.48 -2.25
C LEU A 88 10.33 -5.18 -2.77
N THR A 89 9.12 -5.26 -3.28
CA THR A 89 8.27 -4.10 -3.55
C THR A 89 6.93 -4.30 -2.84
N LEU A 90 6.51 -3.28 -2.08
CA LEU A 90 5.22 -3.21 -1.42
C LEU A 90 4.31 -2.30 -2.22
N VAL A 91 3.06 -2.71 -2.40
CA VAL A 91 2.03 -1.94 -3.12
C VAL A 91 0.78 -1.86 -2.26
N ASP A 92 0.22 -0.67 -2.19
CA ASP A 92 -1.05 -0.41 -1.52
C ASP A 92 -1.97 0.36 -2.48
N TYR A 93 -3.18 -0.18 -2.73
CA TYR A 93 -4.12 0.38 -3.68
C TYR A 93 -4.99 1.45 -3.03
N LYS A 94 -5.07 2.63 -3.66
CA LYS A 94 -5.83 3.76 -3.15
C LYS A 94 -6.96 4.17 -4.09
N THR A 95 -8.15 4.32 -3.51
CA THR A 95 -9.37 4.78 -4.17
C THR A 95 -9.63 6.27 -3.96
N ASP A 96 -8.66 6.99 -3.37
CA ASP A 96 -8.76 8.43 -3.11
C ASP A 96 -9.12 9.20 -4.38
N ARG A 97 -10.12 10.07 -4.27
CA ARG A 97 -10.48 10.97 -5.35
C ARG A 97 -9.51 12.13 -5.45
N LEU A 98 -8.95 12.29 -6.64
CA LEU A 98 -8.07 13.38 -7.00
C LEU A 98 -8.86 14.46 -7.75
N THR A 99 -8.55 15.71 -7.49
CA THR A 99 -9.09 16.84 -8.24
C THR A 99 -8.51 16.88 -9.66
N ARG A 100 -9.09 17.69 -10.54
CA ARG A 100 -8.55 17.88 -11.90
C ARG A 100 -7.12 18.43 -11.89
N ALA A 101 -6.78 19.29 -10.92
CA ALA A 101 -5.43 19.82 -10.77
C ALA A 101 -4.44 18.71 -10.37
N GLU A 102 -4.79 17.90 -9.37
CA GLU A 102 -3.98 16.76 -8.92
C GLU A 102 -3.82 15.68 -10.01
N LEU A 103 -4.83 15.45 -10.86
CA LEU A 103 -4.71 14.52 -11.99
C LEU A 103 -3.76 15.02 -13.09
N ARG A 104 -3.64 16.35 -13.25
CA ARG A 104 -2.73 16.97 -14.22
C ARG A 104 -1.30 17.11 -13.70
N ASP A 105 -1.14 17.24 -12.38
CA ASP A 105 0.15 17.41 -11.73
C ASP A 105 0.44 16.22 -10.80
N PRO A 106 1.31 15.29 -11.22
CA PRO A 106 1.69 14.13 -10.39
C PRO A 106 2.32 14.50 -9.05
N ALA A 107 2.98 15.65 -8.94
CA ALA A 107 3.58 16.10 -7.68
C ALA A 107 2.50 16.47 -6.67
N LEU A 108 1.44 17.17 -7.08
CA LEU A 108 0.29 17.48 -6.23
C LEU A 108 -0.45 16.21 -5.80
N ALA A 109 -0.66 15.29 -6.73
CA ALA A 109 -1.28 13.99 -6.41
C ALA A 109 -0.46 13.23 -5.37
N ARG A 110 0.86 13.11 -5.59
CA ARG A 110 1.78 12.45 -4.65
C ARG A 110 1.74 13.11 -3.28
N ALA A 111 1.84 14.43 -3.21
CA ALA A 111 1.83 15.17 -1.96
C ALA A 111 0.54 14.90 -1.15
N LYS A 112 -0.62 14.88 -1.81
CA LYS A 112 -1.90 14.54 -1.18
C LYS A 112 -1.91 13.12 -0.64
N LEU A 113 -1.51 12.15 -1.45
CA LEU A 113 -1.51 10.73 -1.06
C LEU A 113 -0.53 10.48 0.09
N LEU A 114 0.68 11.03 0.04
CA LEU A 114 1.65 10.90 1.12
C LEU A 114 1.16 11.52 2.42
N ARG A 115 0.56 12.71 2.37
CA ARG A 115 0.00 13.35 3.58
C ARG A 115 -1.02 12.46 4.29
N ARG A 116 -1.75 11.62 3.56
CA ARG A 116 -2.81 10.75 4.11
C ARG A 116 -2.31 9.37 4.52
N HIS A 117 -1.31 8.84 3.81
CA HIS A 117 -0.99 7.42 3.86
C HIS A 117 0.46 7.10 4.21
N SER A 118 1.37 8.10 4.32
CA SER A 118 2.80 7.85 4.59
C SER A 118 3.04 7.11 5.90
N GLU A 119 2.26 7.41 6.93
CA GLU A 119 2.40 6.73 8.22
C GLU A 119 2.04 5.24 8.11
N GLN A 120 0.94 4.90 7.44
CA GLN A 120 0.58 3.51 7.15
C GLN A 120 1.71 2.81 6.37
N MET A 121 2.25 3.46 5.35
CA MET A 121 3.33 2.89 4.53
C MET A 121 4.60 2.68 5.34
N ARG A 122 4.91 3.55 6.29
CA ARG A 122 6.03 3.38 7.20
C ARG A 122 5.88 2.11 8.05
N TYR A 123 4.70 1.89 8.63
CA TYR A 123 4.44 0.67 9.40
C TYR A 123 4.46 -0.59 8.55
N TYR A 124 3.93 -0.53 7.35
CA TYR A 124 3.96 -1.66 6.41
C TYR A 124 5.38 -2.00 5.97
N ALA A 125 6.21 -0.99 5.69
CA ALA A 125 7.61 -1.19 5.36
C ALA A 125 8.40 -1.82 6.52
N GLU A 126 8.17 -1.37 7.76
CA GLU A 126 8.80 -1.94 8.94
C GLU A 126 8.34 -3.38 9.20
N ALA A 127 7.05 -3.67 9.04
CA ALA A 127 6.53 -5.03 9.13
C ALA A 127 7.15 -5.94 8.06
N ALA A 128 7.20 -5.47 6.81
CA ALA A 128 7.82 -6.22 5.73
C ALA A 128 9.29 -6.52 6.01
N LYS A 129 10.06 -5.52 6.49
CA LYS A 129 11.46 -5.69 6.89
C LYS A 129 11.64 -6.79 7.93
N ARG A 130 10.80 -6.80 8.97
CA ARG A 130 10.87 -7.81 10.05
C ARG A 130 10.49 -9.20 9.57
N ILE A 131 9.46 -9.31 8.72
CA ILE A 131 8.92 -10.59 8.26
C ILE A 131 9.81 -11.22 7.19
N PHE A 132 10.30 -10.42 6.24
CA PHE A 132 11.08 -10.91 5.10
C PHE A 132 12.60 -10.79 5.29
N GLY A 133 13.06 -10.22 6.42
CA GLY A 133 14.49 -10.04 6.72
C GLY A 133 15.17 -8.96 5.88
N GLN A 134 14.42 -8.23 5.05
CA GLN A 134 14.93 -7.13 4.22
C GLN A 134 13.88 -6.02 4.07
N ALA A 135 14.34 -4.77 4.06
CA ALA A 135 13.45 -3.64 3.81
C ALA A 135 12.95 -3.66 2.35
N PRO A 136 11.69 -3.27 2.10
CA PRO A 136 11.23 -3.06 0.73
C PRO A 136 12.10 -2.01 0.03
N LYS A 137 12.60 -2.34 -1.16
CA LYS A 137 13.34 -1.41 -2.01
C LYS A 137 12.44 -0.30 -2.53
N ARG A 138 11.15 -0.62 -2.74
CA ARG A 138 10.12 0.33 -3.13
C ARG A 138 8.85 0.10 -2.33
N VAL A 139 8.21 1.20 -1.96
CA VAL A 139 6.86 1.23 -1.39
C VAL A 139 6.02 2.13 -2.28
N LEU A 140 4.98 1.58 -2.87
CA LEU A 140 4.18 2.24 -3.90
C LEU A 140 2.73 2.39 -3.45
N LEU A 141 2.20 3.59 -3.61
CA LEU A 141 0.75 3.85 -3.58
C LEU A 141 0.23 3.84 -5.01
N TYR A 142 -0.58 2.87 -5.37
CA TYR A 142 -1.23 2.85 -6.68
C TYR A 142 -2.59 3.54 -6.58
N SER A 143 -2.74 4.69 -7.19
CA SER A 143 -4.02 5.38 -7.27
C SER A 143 -4.84 4.83 -8.43
N LEU A 144 -5.96 4.15 -8.12
CA LEU A 144 -6.91 3.67 -9.14
C LEU A 144 -7.48 4.83 -9.95
N HIS A 145 -7.80 5.97 -9.30
CA HIS A 145 -8.34 7.15 -9.96
C HIS A 145 -7.35 7.83 -10.93
N ALA A 146 -6.04 7.82 -10.60
CA ALA A 146 -5.01 8.38 -11.49
C ALA A 146 -4.46 7.36 -12.49
N GLY A 147 -4.72 6.06 -12.29
CA GLY A 147 -4.19 4.97 -13.11
C GLY A 147 -2.67 4.84 -13.05
N ARG A 148 -2.03 5.22 -11.93
CA ARG A 148 -0.56 5.20 -11.79
C ARG A 148 -0.08 5.02 -10.36
N SER A 149 1.20 4.63 -10.25
CA SER A 149 1.92 4.51 -8.99
C SER A 149 2.55 5.82 -8.55
N PHE A 150 2.65 6.01 -7.24
CA PHE A 150 3.40 7.08 -6.59
C PHE A 150 4.35 6.47 -5.56
N ASP A 151 5.60 6.90 -5.59
CA ASP A 151 6.61 6.44 -4.64
C ASP A 151 6.31 7.02 -3.24
N ALA A 152 6.17 6.11 -2.29
CA ALA A 152 5.95 6.35 -0.87
C ALA A 152 7.02 5.66 -0.02
N THR A 153 8.16 5.28 -0.61
CA THR A 153 9.26 4.66 0.13
C THR A 153 9.71 5.60 1.25
N PRO A 154 9.66 5.15 2.52
CA PRO A 154 10.12 5.97 3.64
C PRO A 154 11.58 6.36 3.45
N ALA A 155 11.93 7.60 3.82
CA ALA A 155 13.32 7.99 3.93
C ALA A 155 13.98 7.16 5.05
N VAL A 156 15.17 6.67 4.80
CA VAL A 156 15.98 5.90 5.75
C VAL A 156 16.54 6.83 6.81
#